data_9e8ca5a444dc2bebfbcbcda4352552cf
#
_entry.id   9e8ca5a444dc2bebfbcbcda4352552cf
#
_cell.length_a   1.000
_cell.length_b   1.000
_cell.length_c   1.000
_cell.angle_alpha   90.00
_cell.angle_beta   90.00
_cell.angle_gamma   90.00
#
_symmetry.space_group_name_H-M   'P 1'
#
loop_
_entity.id
_entity.type
_entity.pdbx_description
1 polymer ?
#
loop_
_entity_poly.entity_id
_entity_poly.type
_entity_poly.pdbx_seq_one_letter_code
_entity_poly.pdbx_strand_id
1 'polypeptide(L)'
;MQTPRYRIRWSTPAEELLAIEPHRDEIAQHAAALAAAYNDPHNAALLGHTEAMAEADVIAHYAEVSENGGHNFLVFRDGQLVADADLRGVADGAAEFAFMVASVAAQGQGLGTKTATMIHAFAFAQLRLDRIYASIIPENAASRRVFEKLGYSIDPSLAARAYADDPGDIVMVIDRPAFERLHAPQIAEIQIAVR
;
A
#
# COMPACT_ATOMS: atom_id res chain seq x y z
N MET A 1 4.58 8.66 -24.11
CA MET A 1 4.90 7.27 -23.74
C MET A 1 4.03 6.92 -22.56
N GLN A 2 3.32 5.79 -22.59
CA GLN A 2 2.61 5.33 -21.39
C GLN A 2 3.61 4.90 -20.33
N THR A 3 3.37 5.28 -19.09
CA THR A 3 4.14 4.81 -17.93
C THR A 3 4.02 3.28 -17.85
N PRO A 4 5.11 2.53 -17.70
CA PRO A 4 5.04 1.07 -17.56
C PRO A 4 4.23 0.71 -16.31
N ARG A 5 3.39 -0.30 -16.43
CA ARG A 5 2.65 -0.88 -15.31
C ARG A 5 3.35 -2.14 -14.83
N TYR A 6 3.21 -2.47 -13.57
CA TYR A 6 3.95 -3.55 -12.96
C TYR A 6 3.03 -4.62 -12.37
N ARG A 7 3.57 -5.82 -12.27
CA ARG A 7 3.05 -6.89 -11.42
C ARG A 7 4.16 -7.37 -10.49
N ILE A 8 3.77 -7.68 -9.26
CA ILE A 8 4.66 -8.15 -8.21
C ILE A 8 4.09 -9.47 -7.72
N ARG A 9 4.88 -10.54 -7.76
CA ARG A 9 4.46 -11.86 -7.31
C ARG A 9 5.33 -12.33 -6.17
N TRP A 10 4.72 -12.90 -5.16
CA TRP A 10 5.38 -13.59 -4.07
C TRP A 10 4.71 -14.94 -3.85
N SER A 11 5.40 -16.02 -4.23
CA SER A 11 4.88 -17.38 -4.14
C SER A 11 5.64 -18.13 -3.06
N THR A 12 4.90 -18.75 -2.17
CA THR A 12 5.39 -19.66 -1.14
C THR A 12 4.67 -21.02 -1.28
N PRO A 13 5.14 -22.08 -0.62
CA PRO A 13 4.41 -23.36 -0.62
C PRO A 13 2.97 -23.28 -0.05
N ALA A 14 2.67 -22.25 0.74
CA ALA A 14 1.40 -22.09 1.42
C ALA A 14 0.39 -21.21 0.68
N GLU A 15 0.86 -20.24 -0.13
CA GLU A 15 -0.01 -19.27 -0.81
C GLU A 15 0.73 -18.54 -1.94
N GLU A 16 -0.03 -18.00 -2.89
CA GLU A 16 0.46 -17.04 -3.88
C GLU A 16 -0.15 -15.67 -3.62
N LEU A 17 0.70 -14.64 -3.52
CA LEU A 17 0.31 -13.25 -3.52
C LEU A 17 0.71 -12.60 -4.85
N LEU A 18 -0.23 -11.86 -5.43
CA LEU A 18 -0.05 -11.11 -6.66
C LEU A 18 -0.55 -9.68 -6.48
N ALA A 19 0.34 -8.70 -6.59
CA ALA A 19 -0.03 -7.30 -6.69
C ALA A 19 0.08 -6.85 -8.15
N ILE A 20 -0.93 -6.16 -8.67
CA ILE A 20 -0.96 -5.62 -10.02
C ILE A 20 -1.28 -4.14 -10.01
N GLU A 21 -0.60 -3.35 -10.84
CA GLU A 21 -1.05 -2.01 -11.20
C GLU A 21 -2.17 -2.15 -12.24
N PRO A 22 -3.42 -1.85 -11.89
CA PRO A 22 -4.54 -2.12 -12.77
C PRO A 22 -4.63 -1.10 -13.92
N HIS A 23 -5.14 -1.54 -15.07
CA HIS A 23 -5.73 -0.65 -16.06
C HIS A 23 -7.11 -0.19 -15.59
N ARG A 24 -7.63 0.87 -16.24
CA ARG A 24 -8.92 1.46 -15.84
C ARG A 24 -10.10 0.47 -15.90
N ASP A 25 -10.10 -0.42 -16.87
CA ASP A 25 -11.10 -1.46 -17.01
C ASP A 25 -10.96 -2.57 -15.95
N GLU A 26 -9.74 -2.86 -15.52
CA GLU A 26 -9.49 -3.81 -14.42
C GLU A 26 -9.95 -3.22 -13.08
N ILE A 27 -9.65 -1.94 -12.79
CA ILE A 27 -10.15 -1.34 -11.55
C ILE A 27 -11.68 -1.25 -11.53
N ALA A 28 -12.32 -0.98 -12.66
CA ALA A 28 -13.78 -0.96 -12.75
C ALA A 28 -14.41 -2.32 -12.39
N GLN A 29 -13.74 -3.44 -12.69
CA GLN A 29 -14.22 -4.77 -12.30
C GLN A 29 -14.18 -5.03 -10.78
N HIS A 30 -13.33 -4.30 -10.05
CA HIS A 30 -13.14 -4.47 -8.61
C HIS A 30 -13.67 -3.31 -7.77
N ALA A 31 -14.14 -2.22 -8.42
CA ALA A 31 -14.55 -1.00 -7.75
C ALA A 31 -15.69 -1.22 -6.73
N ALA A 32 -16.67 -2.06 -7.06
CA ALA A 32 -17.77 -2.40 -6.13
C ALA A 32 -17.25 -3.11 -4.86
N ALA A 33 -16.34 -4.05 -5.02
CA ALA A 33 -15.75 -4.78 -3.90
C ALA A 33 -14.88 -3.88 -3.01
N LEU A 34 -14.10 -2.99 -3.62
CA LEU A 34 -13.29 -2.01 -2.88
C LEU A 34 -14.18 -0.98 -2.19
N ALA A 35 -15.19 -0.41 -2.87
CA ALA A 35 -16.11 0.52 -2.23
C ALA A 35 -16.82 -0.12 -1.02
N ALA A 36 -17.26 -1.37 -1.15
CA ALA A 36 -17.84 -2.11 -0.03
C ALA A 36 -16.84 -2.29 1.14
N ALA A 37 -15.57 -2.57 0.83
CA ALA A 37 -14.52 -2.70 1.84
C ALA A 37 -14.18 -1.38 2.53
N TYR A 38 -14.10 -0.27 1.79
CA TYR A 38 -13.90 1.07 2.35
C TYR A 38 -15.06 1.51 3.23
N ASN A 39 -16.29 1.15 2.86
CA ASN A 39 -17.52 1.49 3.60
C ASN A 39 -17.81 0.52 4.77
N ASP A 40 -17.06 -0.56 4.91
CA ASP A 40 -17.17 -1.40 6.10
C ASP A 40 -16.89 -0.56 7.35
N PRO A 41 -17.78 -0.54 8.37
CA PRO A 41 -17.61 0.35 9.52
C PRO A 41 -16.30 0.19 10.27
N HIS A 42 -15.73 -1.03 10.28
CA HIS A 42 -14.45 -1.28 10.92
C HIS A 42 -13.31 -0.67 10.09
N ASN A 43 -13.31 -0.88 8.78
CA ASN A 43 -12.28 -0.31 7.89
C ASN A 43 -12.39 1.22 7.83
N ALA A 44 -13.60 1.76 7.67
CA ALA A 44 -13.83 3.21 7.65
C ALA A 44 -13.27 3.90 8.91
N ALA A 45 -13.52 3.31 10.09
CA ALA A 45 -12.98 3.83 11.35
C ALA A 45 -11.44 3.80 11.39
N LEU A 46 -10.81 2.75 10.84
CA LEU A 46 -9.34 2.63 10.81
C LEU A 46 -8.69 3.55 9.76
N LEU A 47 -9.43 3.94 8.73
CA LEU A 47 -8.96 4.83 7.65
C LEU A 47 -9.36 6.30 7.88
N GLY A 48 -10.13 6.61 8.93
CA GLY A 48 -10.64 7.95 9.20
C GLY A 48 -11.69 8.43 8.18
N HIS A 49 -12.28 7.52 7.41
CA HIS A 49 -13.30 7.86 6.42
C HIS A 49 -14.62 8.19 7.12
N THR A 50 -15.13 9.38 6.86
CA THR A 50 -16.42 9.85 7.41
C THR A 50 -17.54 9.82 6.38
N GLU A 51 -17.22 9.74 5.09
CA GLU A 51 -18.17 9.72 3.98
C GLU A 51 -18.14 8.37 3.27
N ALA A 52 -19.30 7.96 2.76
CA ALA A 52 -19.39 6.73 1.99
C ALA A 52 -18.72 6.90 0.62
N MET A 53 -17.91 5.94 0.26
CA MET A 53 -17.21 5.87 -1.02
C MET A 53 -18.05 5.13 -2.04
N ALA A 54 -18.35 5.74 -3.19
CA ALA A 54 -18.99 5.08 -4.33
C ALA A 54 -17.95 4.38 -5.21
N GLU A 55 -18.39 3.47 -6.09
CA GLU A 55 -17.51 2.83 -7.10
C GLU A 55 -16.79 3.85 -7.98
N ALA A 56 -17.48 4.94 -8.33
CA ALA A 56 -16.90 6.01 -9.13
C ALA A 56 -15.75 6.73 -8.40
N ASP A 57 -15.85 6.86 -7.07
CA ASP A 57 -14.82 7.51 -6.25
C ASP A 57 -13.57 6.63 -6.17
N VAL A 58 -13.73 5.30 -6.07
CA VAL A 58 -12.61 4.34 -6.15
C VAL A 58 -11.89 4.49 -7.49
N ILE A 59 -12.63 4.49 -8.60
CA ILE A 59 -12.04 4.63 -9.94
C ILE A 59 -11.32 5.99 -10.09
N ALA A 60 -11.91 7.05 -9.55
CA ALA A 60 -11.33 8.39 -9.59
C ALA A 60 -10.06 8.48 -8.77
N HIS A 61 -10.04 7.90 -7.56
CA HIS A 61 -8.83 7.84 -6.72
C HIS A 61 -7.66 7.14 -7.42
N TYR A 62 -7.90 5.98 -8.05
CA TYR A 62 -6.86 5.27 -8.79
C TYR A 62 -6.34 6.07 -9.98
N ALA A 63 -7.22 6.81 -10.66
CA ALA A 63 -6.83 7.70 -11.75
C ALA A 63 -5.97 8.87 -11.23
N GLU A 64 -6.41 9.53 -10.18
CA GLU A 64 -5.73 10.67 -9.55
C GLU A 64 -4.32 10.30 -9.08
N VAL A 65 -4.16 9.21 -8.33
CA VAL A 65 -2.84 8.75 -7.88
C VAL A 65 -1.93 8.51 -9.07
N SER A 66 -2.42 7.83 -10.13
CA SER A 66 -1.62 7.55 -11.34
C SER A 66 -1.27 8.82 -12.12
N GLU A 67 -2.18 9.77 -12.24
CA GLU A 67 -1.97 11.05 -12.93
C GLU A 67 -0.94 11.93 -12.20
N ASN A 68 -0.88 11.82 -10.88
CA ASN A 68 0.11 12.50 -10.04
C ASN A 68 1.44 11.73 -9.91
N GLY A 69 1.68 10.71 -10.73
CA GLY A 69 2.93 9.95 -10.76
C GLY A 69 3.06 8.90 -9.65
N GLY A 70 1.99 8.64 -8.93
CA GLY A 70 1.92 7.56 -7.93
C GLY A 70 1.61 6.19 -8.56
N HIS A 71 1.60 5.17 -7.72
CA HIS A 71 1.41 3.77 -8.11
C HIS A 71 0.35 3.12 -7.24
N ASN A 72 -0.71 2.60 -7.86
CA ASN A 72 -1.77 1.86 -7.16
C ASN A 72 -1.67 0.38 -7.45
N PHE A 73 -2.02 -0.46 -6.47
CA PHE A 73 -1.98 -1.91 -6.61
C PHE A 73 -3.27 -2.57 -6.09
N LEU A 74 -3.84 -3.44 -6.92
CA LEU A 74 -4.78 -4.47 -6.45
C LEU A 74 -3.98 -5.68 -6.00
N VAL A 75 -4.27 -6.21 -4.81
CA VAL A 75 -3.55 -7.34 -4.24
C VAL A 75 -4.46 -8.55 -4.12
N PHE A 76 -4.01 -9.66 -4.71
CA PHE A 76 -4.73 -10.93 -4.73
C PHE A 76 -3.97 -11.98 -3.94
N ARG A 77 -4.71 -12.84 -3.25
CA ARG A 77 -4.21 -14.08 -2.66
C ARG A 77 -4.97 -15.25 -3.30
N ASP A 78 -4.24 -16.16 -3.94
CA ASP A 78 -4.81 -17.31 -4.64
C ASP A 78 -5.96 -16.92 -5.59
N GLY A 79 -5.79 -15.80 -6.30
CA GLY A 79 -6.74 -15.24 -7.26
C GLY A 79 -7.90 -14.43 -6.66
N GLN A 80 -8.01 -14.31 -5.35
CA GLN A 80 -9.03 -13.50 -4.68
C GLN A 80 -8.48 -12.13 -4.27
N LEU A 81 -9.20 -11.06 -4.57
CA LEU A 81 -8.86 -9.71 -4.10
C LEU A 81 -8.90 -9.66 -2.57
N VAL A 82 -7.78 -9.28 -1.95
CA VAL A 82 -7.64 -9.27 -0.48
C VAL A 82 -7.20 -7.94 0.09
N ALA A 83 -6.57 -7.10 -0.72
CA ALA A 83 -6.10 -5.78 -0.30
C ALA A 83 -5.93 -4.87 -1.51
N ASP A 84 -5.84 -3.58 -1.25
CA ASP A 84 -5.25 -2.61 -2.14
C ASP A 84 -4.15 -1.81 -1.43
N ALA A 85 -3.31 -1.15 -2.21
CA ALA A 85 -2.23 -0.34 -1.70
C ALA A 85 -1.82 0.72 -2.72
N ASP A 86 -1.29 1.83 -2.25
CA ASP A 86 -0.73 2.86 -3.12
C ASP A 86 0.58 3.45 -2.61
N LEU A 87 1.33 4.06 -3.53
CA LEU A 87 2.48 4.92 -3.29
C LEU A 87 2.13 6.29 -3.85
N ARG A 88 2.01 7.28 -2.98
CA ARG A 88 1.60 8.65 -3.29
C ARG A 88 2.76 9.62 -3.11
N GLY A 89 2.67 10.81 -3.74
CA GLY A 89 3.66 11.86 -3.56
C GLY A 89 5.08 11.43 -3.93
N VAL A 90 5.23 10.63 -4.98
CA VAL A 90 6.53 10.10 -5.43
C VAL A 90 7.39 11.26 -5.95
N ALA A 91 8.32 11.74 -5.13
CA ALA A 91 9.22 12.84 -5.44
C ALA A 91 10.50 12.76 -4.60
N ASP A 92 11.60 13.29 -5.11
CA ASP A 92 12.87 13.47 -4.39
C ASP A 92 13.36 12.22 -3.65
N GLY A 93 13.15 11.04 -4.25
CA GLY A 93 13.55 9.75 -3.68
C GLY A 93 12.67 9.28 -2.52
N ALA A 94 11.50 9.86 -2.33
CA ALA A 94 10.57 9.49 -1.27
C ALA A 94 9.14 9.30 -1.81
N ALA A 95 8.30 8.60 -1.06
CA ALA A 95 6.86 8.45 -1.28
C ALA A 95 6.17 8.20 0.06
N GLU A 96 4.86 8.39 0.08
CA GLU A 96 3.98 7.88 1.11
C GLU A 96 3.39 6.53 0.66
N PHE A 97 3.26 5.60 1.59
CA PHE A 97 2.63 4.31 1.36
C PHE A 97 1.38 4.16 2.23
N ALA A 98 0.27 3.83 1.57
CA ALA A 98 -0.97 3.46 2.23
C ALA A 98 -1.45 2.08 1.76
N PHE A 99 -2.27 1.40 2.58
CA PHE A 99 -2.88 0.12 2.23
C PHE A 99 -4.15 -0.14 3.02
N MET A 100 -5.03 -0.96 2.46
CA MET A 100 -6.20 -1.53 3.15
C MET A 100 -6.27 -3.04 2.91
N VAL A 101 -6.49 -3.82 3.97
CA VAL A 101 -6.91 -5.24 3.85
C VAL A 101 -8.43 -5.26 3.73
N ALA A 102 -8.92 -5.65 2.55
CA ALA A 102 -10.30 -5.48 2.14
C ALA A 102 -11.31 -6.28 3.01
N SER A 103 -10.94 -7.47 3.47
CA SER A 103 -11.80 -8.30 4.29
C SER A 103 -11.39 -8.27 5.77
N VAL A 104 -12.29 -7.85 6.65
CA VAL A 104 -12.07 -7.91 8.11
C VAL A 104 -11.71 -9.33 8.56
N ALA A 105 -12.33 -10.37 7.98
CA ALA A 105 -12.01 -11.77 8.29
C ALA A 105 -10.59 -12.19 7.88
N ALA A 106 -9.98 -11.49 6.93
CA ALA A 106 -8.60 -11.72 6.48
C ALA A 106 -7.56 -10.91 7.26
N GLN A 107 -7.99 -9.97 8.09
CA GLN A 107 -7.11 -9.19 8.94
C GLN A 107 -6.50 -10.06 10.06
N GLY A 108 -5.38 -9.62 10.61
CA GLY A 108 -4.65 -10.41 11.63
C GLY A 108 -3.87 -11.62 11.09
N GLN A 109 -4.01 -11.97 9.80
CA GLN A 109 -3.32 -13.10 9.15
C GLN A 109 -1.98 -12.72 8.49
N GLY A 110 -1.46 -11.54 8.78
CA GLY A 110 -0.18 -11.06 8.23
C GLY A 110 -0.28 -10.47 6.80
N LEU A 111 -1.47 -10.38 6.20
CA LEU A 111 -1.66 -9.86 4.85
C LEU A 111 -1.15 -8.43 4.69
N GLY A 112 -1.45 -7.53 5.63
CA GLY A 112 -0.96 -6.15 5.57
C GLY A 112 0.56 -6.08 5.54
N THR A 113 1.26 -6.88 6.38
CA THR A 113 2.73 -6.94 6.36
C THR A 113 3.26 -7.49 5.03
N LYS A 114 2.64 -8.56 4.49
CA LYS A 114 3.06 -9.15 3.21
C LYS A 114 2.82 -8.18 2.04
N THR A 115 1.64 -7.56 1.98
CA THR A 115 1.32 -6.52 0.99
C THR A 115 2.36 -5.41 1.02
N ALA A 116 2.60 -4.85 2.20
CA ALA A 116 3.59 -3.79 2.36
C ALA A 116 4.99 -4.26 1.95
N THR A 117 5.43 -5.47 2.35
CA THR A 117 6.75 -6.01 1.94
C THR A 117 6.90 -6.07 0.41
N MET A 118 5.86 -6.52 -0.31
CA MET A 118 5.86 -6.59 -1.77
C MET A 118 5.99 -5.21 -2.41
N ILE A 119 5.19 -4.25 -1.96
CA ILE A 119 5.17 -2.91 -2.54
C ILE A 119 6.47 -2.15 -2.21
N HIS A 120 7.02 -2.33 -1.01
CA HIS A 120 8.31 -1.74 -0.64
C HIS A 120 9.47 -2.32 -1.47
N ALA A 121 9.49 -3.64 -1.70
CA ALA A 121 10.47 -4.28 -2.59
C ALA A 121 10.41 -3.66 -3.99
N PHE A 122 9.20 -3.42 -4.53
CA PHE A 122 9.00 -2.71 -5.79
C PHE A 122 9.51 -1.27 -5.72
N ALA A 123 9.10 -0.52 -4.71
CA ALA A 123 9.43 0.90 -4.58
C ALA A 123 10.95 1.13 -4.52
N PHE A 124 11.65 0.34 -3.73
CA PHE A 124 13.11 0.46 -3.61
C PHE A 124 13.86 -0.06 -4.84
N ALA A 125 13.38 -1.15 -5.47
CA ALA A 125 14.07 -1.75 -6.62
C ALA A 125 13.80 -1.00 -7.94
N GLN A 126 12.53 -0.64 -8.23
CA GLN A 126 12.13 -0.08 -9.52
C GLN A 126 12.07 1.45 -9.51
N LEU A 127 11.48 2.05 -8.45
CA LEU A 127 11.37 3.51 -8.35
C LEU A 127 12.63 4.14 -7.76
N ARG A 128 13.55 3.34 -7.22
CA ARG A 128 14.81 3.79 -6.62
C ARG A 128 14.61 4.76 -5.46
N LEU A 129 13.52 4.64 -4.72
CA LEU A 129 13.29 5.47 -3.55
C LEU A 129 14.39 5.27 -2.50
N ASP A 130 14.65 6.31 -1.72
CA ASP A 130 15.58 6.27 -0.59
C ASP A 130 14.83 5.99 0.70
N ARG A 131 13.56 6.45 0.80
CA ARG A 131 12.72 6.29 1.97
C ARG A 131 11.24 6.23 1.61
N ILE A 132 10.45 5.60 2.50
CA ILE A 132 9.00 5.54 2.39
C ILE A 132 8.41 5.98 3.72
N TYR A 133 7.43 6.86 3.65
CA TYR A 133 6.67 7.38 4.78
C TYR A 133 5.32 6.67 4.87
N ALA A 134 4.71 6.74 6.05
CA ALA A 134 3.33 6.32 6.28
C ALA A 134 2.67 7.27 7.26
N SER A 135 1.44 7.71 6.94
CA SER A 135 0.55 8.44 7.84
C SER A 135 -0.35 7.45 8.56
N ILE A 136 -0.48 7.59 9.87
CA ILE A 136 -1.23 6.62 10.69
C ILE A 136 -2.08 7.37 11.69
N ILE A 137 -3.38 7.15 11.65
CA ILE A 137 -4.31 7.63 12.67
C ILE A 137 -3.87 7.07 14.03
N PRO A 138 -3.75 7.88 15.10
CA PRO A 138 -3.24 7.45 16.39
C PRO A 138 -3.92 6.20 16.96
N GLU A 139 -5.24 6.06 16.71
CA GLU A 139 -6.07 4.96 17.18
C GLU A 139 -5.85 3.66 16.37
N ASN A 140 -5.25 3.76 15.16
CA ASN A 140 -5.01 2.59 14.30
C ASN A 140 -3.77 1.80 14.72
N ALA A 141 -3.84 1.19 15.91
CA ALA A 141 -2.77 0.35 16.44
C ALA A 141 -2.47 -0.89 15.55
N ALA A 142 -3.43 -1.32 14.72
CA ALA A 142 -3.22 -2.43 13.80
C ALA A 142 -2.27 -2.04 12.67
N SER A 143 -2.52 -0.90 12.02
CA SER A 143 -1.63 -0.33 11.00
C SER A 143 -0.24 -0.05 11.57
N ARG A 144 -0.16 0.62 12.72
CA ARG A 144 1.12 0.90 13.37
C ARG A 144 1.96 -0.37 13.58
N ARG A 145 1.35 -1.48 14.05
CA ARG A 145 2.05 -2.76 14.21
C ARG A 145 2.56 -3.35 12.90
N VAL A 146 1.87 -3.12 11.78
CA VAL A 146 2.38 -3.53 10.46
C VAL A 146 3.66 -2.77 10.14
N PHE A 147 3.66 -1.46 10.28
CA PHE A 147 4.83 -0.62 10.01
C PHE A 147 5.99 -0.90 10.96
N GLU A 148 5.72 -1.09 12.25
CA GLU A 148 6.75 -1.52 13.23
C GLU A 148 7.43 -2.85 12.82
N LYS A 149 6.64 -3.83 12.35
CA LYS A 149 7.18 -5.12 11.85
C LYS A 149 8.02 -4.96 10.57
N LEU A 150 7.71 -3.97 9.74
CA LEU A 150 8.49 -3.64 8.57
C LEU A 150 9.80 -2.92 8.90
N GLY A 151 9.96 -2.44 10.14
CA GLY A 151 11.15 -1.72 10.59
C GLY A 151 11.03 -0.20 10.54
N TYR A 152 9.82 0.32 10.41
CA TYR A 152 9.58 1.76 10.48
C TYR A 152 9.84 2.32 11.88
N SER A 153 10.26 3.57 11.93
CA SER A 153 10.35 4.39 13.14
C SER A 153 9.54 5.67 12.99
N ILE A 154 9.07 6.21 14.13
CA ILE A 154 8.37 7.52 14.13
C ILE A 154 9.35 8.61 13.72
N ASP A 155 8.93 9.47 12.79
CA ASP A 155 9.66 10.67 12.39
C ASP A 155 8.87 11.93 12.77
N PRO A 156 9.27 12.64 13.83
CA PRO A 156 8.59 13.86 14.28
C PRO A 156 9.04 15.12 13.51
N SER A 157 9.90 15.01 12.51
CA SER A 157 10.47 16.14 11.79
C SER A 157 9.42 16.91 10.99
N LEU A 158 9.68 18.19 10.73
CA LEU A 158 8.83 19.02 9.87
C LEU A 158 8.77 18.47 8.42
N ALA A 159 9.85 17.86 7.94
CA ALA A 159 9.88 17.27 6.61
C ALA A 159 8.92 16.05 6.52
N ALA A 160 8.87 15.22 7.56
CA ALA A 160 7.94 14.09 7.63
C ALA A 160 6.47 14.55 7.68
N ARG A 161 6.19 15.71 8.29
CA ARG A 161 4.83 16.25 8.34
C ARG A 161 4.19 16.54 6.98
N ALA A 162 4.99 16.70 5.92
CA ALA A 162 4.49 16.82 4.57
C ALA A 162 3.81 15.54 4.04
N TYR A 163 4.02 14.41 4.74
CA TYR A 163 3.44 13.10 4.43
C TYR A 163 2.31 12.72 5.40
N ALA A 164 1.86 13.62 6.26
CA ALA A 164 0.71 13.38 7.14
C ALA A 164 -0.59 13.67 6.38
N ASP A 165 -1.53 12.72 6.38
CA ASP A 165 -2.88 12.94 5.83
C ASP A 165 -3.64 13.96 6.70
N ASP A 166 -3.49 13.86 8.02
CA ASP A 166 -4.07 14.80 8.99
C ASP A 166 -3.01 15.33 9.99
N PRO A 167 -3.18 16.56 10.51
CA PRO A 167 -2.23 17.15 11.46
C PRO A 167 -2.00 16.32 12.74
N GLY A 168 -2.97 15.47 13.11
CA GLY A 168 -2.92 14.59 14.29
C GLY A 168 -2.20 13.27 14.06
N ASP A 169 -1.93 12.91 12.83
CA ASP A 169 -1.39 11.60 12.48
C ASP A 169 0.05 11.39 12.95
N ILE A 170 0.33 10.13 13.22
CA ILE A 170 1.68 9.64 13.48
C ILE A 170 2.35 9.36 12.15
N VAL A 171 3.42 10.11 11.84
CA VAL A 171 4.21 9.82 10.64
C VAL A 171 5.36 8.89 11.01
N MET A 172 5.46 7.80 10.27
CA MET A 172 6.55 6.83 10.38
C MET A 172 7.34 6.77 9.08
N VAL A 173 8.60 6.36 9.16
CA VAL A 173 9.51 6.28 8.00
C VAL A 173 10.38 5.04 8.06
N ILE A 174 10.69 4.48 6.89
CA ILE A 174 11.75 3.48 6.70
C ILE A 174 12.67 3.91 5.56
N ASP A 175 13.97 3.71 5.70
CA ASP A 175 14.93 3.85 4.62
C ASP A 175 15.21 2.53 3.90
N ARG A 176 15.70 2.63 2.67
CA ARG A 176 16.04 1.46 1.83
C ARG A 176 17.03 0.51 2.51
N PRO A 177 18.17 0.95 3.08
CA PRO A 177 19.13 0.05 3.72
C PRO A 177 18.54 -0.73 4.90
N ALA A 178 17.67 -0.11 5.70
CA ALA A 178 17.01 -0.77 6.81
C ALA A 178 16.04 -1.85 6.30
N PHE A 179 15.20 -1.52 5.31
CA PHE A 179 14.28 -2.47 4.71
C PHE A 179 15.00 -3.66 4.06
N GLU A 180 15.98 -3.40 3.21
CA GLU A 180 16.75 -4.45 2.52
C GLU A 180 17.45 -5.39 3.50
N ARG A 181 18.02 -4.86 4.58
CA ARG A 181 18.66 -5.67 5.63
C ARG A 181 17.66 -6.56 6.39
N LEU A 182 16.49 -6.02 6.73
CA LEU A 182 15.49 -6.74 7.53
C LEU A 182 14.72 -7.78 6.71
N HIS A 183 14.50 -7.52 5.42
CA HIS A 183 13.63 -8.32 4.55
C HIS A 183 14.37 -9.02 3.41
N ALA A 184 15.70 -9.16 3.48
CA ALA A 184 16.51 -9.80 2.44
C ALA A 184 15.97 -11.19 1.99
N PRO A 185 15.54 -12.10 2.88
CA PRO A 185 14.99 -13.39 2.48
C PRO A 185 13.70 -13.26 1.65
N GLN A 186 12.78 -12.38 2.08
CA GLN A 186 11.50 -12.15 1.39
C GLN A 186 11.73 -11.48 0.04
N ILE A 187 12.61 -10.49 -0.02
CA ILE A 187 12.96 -9.79 -1.26
C ILE A 187 13.47 -10.76 -2.32
N ALA A 188 14.26 -11.76 -1.92
CA ALA A 188 14.81 -12.78 -2.83
C ALA A 188 13.72 -13.69 -3.45
N GLU A 189 12.55 -13.81 -2.83
CA GLU A 189 11.42 -14.60 -3.32
C GLU A 189 10.43 -13.76 -4.16
N ILE A 190 10.51 -12.43 -4.09
CA ILE A 190 9.60 -11.52 -4.78
C ILE A 190 10.07 -11.31 -6.22
N GLN A 191 9.15 -11.50 -7.16
CA GLN A 191 9.37 -11.27 -8.59
C GLN A 191 8.62 -10.03 -9.05
N ILE A 192 9.31 -9.11 -9.71
CA ILE A 192 8.74 -7.87 -10.25
C ILE A 192 8.89 -7.90 -11.77
N ALA A 193 7.81 -7.66 -12.49
CA ALA A 193 7.80 -7.64 -13.95
C ALA A 193 6.92 -6.49 -14.48
N VAL A 194 7.29 -5.94 -15.63
CA VAL A 194 6.44 -5.04 -16.41
C VAL A 194 5.29 -5.84 -17.02
N ARG A 195 4.10 -5.21 -17.08
CA ARG A 195 2.88 -5.78 -17.67
C ARG A 195 2.72 -5.31 -19.10
#